data_8bd46ef3ef8548866fa3f8cc0f4b1f38
#
_entry.id   8bd46ef3ef8548866fa3f8cc0f4b1f38
#
_cell.length_a   1.000
_cell.length_b   1.000
_cell.length_c   1.000
_cell.angle_alpha   90.00
_cell.angle_beta   90.00
_cell.angle_gamma   90.00
#
_symmetry.space_group_name_H-M   'P 1'
#
loop_
_entity.id
_entity.type
_entity.pdbx_description
1 polymer ?
#
loop_
_entity_poly.entity_id
_entity_poly.type
_entity_poly.pdbx_seq_one_letter_code
_entity_poly.pdbx_strand_id
1 'polypeptide(L)'
;MKKEFLAADVKFVYSKNELGYQEVLDNFEKASKITIITYNISNKKNDLVSALRKVGEHCVVNIITNIPSRWETYYGHTFQNKARQQINVYLSKLRPESLGINSKVFFDFSNHGKIIMTDCIVYVGSANYSEESANYTEFGFISRDKDFINYINSEVLPDIQT
;
A
#
# COMPACT_ATOMS: atom_id res chain seq x y z
N MET A 1 21.97 1.30 3.77
CA MET A 1 21.50 2.60 4.30
C MET A 1 20.39 2.37 5.29
N LYS A 2 20.37 3.14 6.37
CA LYS A 2 19.32 3.08 7.39
C LYS A 2 18.94 4.51 7.78
N LYS A 3 17.63 4.77 7.85
CA LYS A 3 17.10 6.05 8.34
C LYS A 3 16.24 5.80 9.58
N GLU A 4 16.26 6.70 10.53
CA GLU A 4 15.55 6.57 11.79
C GLU A 4 14.74 7.83 12.09
N PHE A 5 13.55 7.64 12.64
CA PHE A 5 12.69 8.71 13.11
C PHE A 5 11.96 8.25 14.37
N LEU A 6 11.97 9.06 15.41
CA LEU A 6 11.24 8.79 16.65
C LEU A 6 9.81 9.33 16.53
N ALA A 7 8.88 8.45 16.16
CA ALA A 7 7.48 8.85 16.01
C ALA A 7 6.79 9.01 17.36
N ALA A 8 5.89 9.99 17.44
CA ALA A 8 5.00 10.19 18.58
C ALA A 8 3.59 9.67 18.24
N ASP A 9 2.68 9.67 19.23
CA ASP A 9 1.27 9.28 19.07
C ASP A 9 1.14 7.92 18.35
N VAL A 10 1.81 6.92 18.88
CA VAL A 10 1.89 5.57 18.30
C VAL A 10 1.01 4.62 19.08
N LYS A 11 0.08 3.97 18.36
CA LYS A 11 -0.80 2.94 18.90
C LYS A 11 -0.41 1.59 18.31
N PHE A 12 -0.11 0.61 19.15
CA PHE A 12 0.12 -0.76 18.71
C PHE A 12 -1.20 -1.42 18.33
N VAL A 13 -1.20 -2.12 17.17
CA VAL A 13 -2.36 -2.82 16.65
C VAL A 13 -2.04 -4.29 16.45
N TYR A 14 -2.86 -5.13 17.04
CA TYR A 14 -2.89 -6.56 16.78
C TYR A 14 -4.20 -6.89 16.09
N SER A 15 -4.16 -7.60 14.98
CA SER A 15 -5.36 -7.99 14.26
C SER A 15 -5.35 -9.46 13.89
N LYS A 16 -6.53 -10.05 13.94
CA LYS A 16 -6.79 -11.44 13.53
C LYS A 16 -8.21 -11.52 12.99
N ASN A 17 -8.35 -12.06 11.79
CA ASN A 17 -9.63 -12.16 11.10
C ASN A 17 -10.28 -10.80 10.78
N GLU A 18 -9.49 -9.73 10.74
CA GLU A 18 -9.92 -8.41 10.34
C GLU A 18 -8.71 -7.59 9.85
N LEU A 19 -8.98 -6.48 9.17
CA LEU A 19 -7.91 -5.57 8.72
C LEU A 19 -7.48 -4.67 9.87
N GLY A 20 -6.19 -4.68 10.20
CA GLY A 20 -5.63 -3.84 11.27
C GLY A 20 -5.58 -2.36 10.93
N TYR A 21 -5.69 -1.99 9.66
CA TYR A 21 -5.62 -0.60 9.20
C TYR A 21 -6.98 -0.01 8.81
N GLN A 22 -8.09 -0.56 9.31
CA GLN A 22 -9.44 -0.05 9.00
C GLN A 22 -9.57 1.44 9.33
N GLU A 23 -8.95 1.89 10.41
CA GLU A 23 -8.96 3.31 10.81
C GLU A 23 -8.34 4.23 9.74
N VAL A 24 -7.33 3.76 9.01
CA VAL A 24 -6.74 4.49 7.89
C VAL A 24 -7.70 4.51 6.70
N LEU A 25 -8.33 3.37 6.39
CA LEU A 25 -9.32 3.30 5.31
C LEU A 25 -10.49 4.23 5.55
N ASP A 26 -10.94 4.36 6.79
CA ASP A 26 -12.05 5.23 7.17
C ASP A 26 -11.72 6.72 6.94
N ASN A 27 -10.44 7.06 6.84
CA ASN A 27 -9.98 8.43 6.57
C ASN A 27 -9.84 8.72 5.06
N PHE A 28 -9.98 7.74 4.19
CA PHE A 28 -9.72 7.90 2.74
C PHE A 28 -10.62 8.96 2.10
N GLU A 29 -11.89 9.03 2.47
CA GLU A 29 -12.84 9.99 1.88
C GLU A 29 -12.42 11.45 2.12
N LYS A 30 -11.74 11.72 3.21
CA LYS A 30 -11.30 13.06 3.62
C LYS A 30 -9.86 13.37 3.20
N ALA A 31 -9.15 12.39 2.70
CA ALA A 31 -7.73 12.52 2.42
C ALA A 31 -7.47 13.39 1.18
N SER A 32 -6.43 14.19 1.24
CA SER A 32 -5.89 14.90 0.08
C SER A 32 -4.75 14.13 -0.59
N LYS A 33 -4.14 13.21 0.15
CA LYS A 33 -3.07 12.34 -0.34
C LYS A 33 -3.18 10.98 0.33
N ILE A 34 -3.07 9.92 -0.47
CA ILE A 34 -3.01 8.54 0.01
C ILE A 34 -1.74 7.92 -0.55
N THR A 35 -0.99 7.24 0.33
CA THR A 35 0.18 6.47 -0.07
C THR A 35 0.03 5.04 0.43
N ILE A 36 0.17 4.10 -0.49
CA ILE A 36 0.13 2.67 -0.20
C ILE A 36 1.45 2.07 -0.64
N ILE A 37 2.23 1.58 0.32
CA ILE A 37 3.43 0.79 0.08
C ILE A 37 3.07 -0.62 0.53
N THR A 38 3.20 -1.59 -0.37
CA THR A 38 2.79 -2.95 -0.06
C THR A 38 3.61 -3.95 -0.87
N TYR A 39 3.87 -5.11 -0.28
CA TYR A 39 4.53 -6.20 -1.00
C TYR A 39 3.56 -6.83 -2.02
N ASN A 40 2.34 -7.15 -1.57
CA ASN A 40 1.26 -7.64 -2.42
C ASN A 40 0.10 -6.65 -2.38
N ILE A 41 -0.56 -6.49 -3.52
CA ILE A 41 -1.80 -5.74 -3.59
C ILE A 41 -2.92 -6.67 -4.05
N SER A 42 -4.13 -6.43 -3.58
CA SER A 42 -5.27 -7.23 -3.98
C SER A 42 -5.59 -7.08 -5.46
N ASN A 43 -5.81 -8.22 -6.11
CA ASN A 43 -6.23 -8.29 -7.51
C ASN A 43 -7.71 -8.61 -7.68
N LYS A 44 -8.46 -8.74 -6.59
CA LYS A 44 -9.89 -9.06 -6.61
C LYS A 44 -10.73 -7.78 -6.68
N LYS A 45 -11.93 -7.87 -7.24
CA LYS A 45 -12.94 -6.82 -7.09
C LYS A 45 -13.42 -6.84 -5.65
N ASN A 46 -12.96 -5.92 -4.85
CA ASN A 46 -13.14 -6.00 -3.42
C ASN A 46 -13.20 -4.62 -2.79
N ASP A 47 -13.43 -4.61 -1.49
CA ASP A 47 -13.61 -3.41 -0.71
C ASP A 47 -12.38 -2.51 -0.71
N LEU A 48 -11.16 -3.05 -0.83
CA LEU A 48 -9.93 -2.24 -0.85
C LEU A 48 -9.79 -1.43 -2.13
N VAL A 49 -10.06 -2.03 -3.29
CA VAL A 49 -10.09 -1.31 -4.57
C VAL A 49 -11.27 -0.33 -4.58
N SER A 50 -12.42 -0.75 -4.05
CA SER A 50 -13.60 0.11 -3.92
C SER A 50 -13.34 1.30 -3.02
N ALA A 51 -12.57 1.13 -1.93
CA ALA A 51 -12.18 2.23 -1.06
C ALA A 51 -11.38 3.30 -1.82
N LEU A 52 -10.50 2.91 -2.72
CA LEU A 52 -9.76 3.83 -3.57
C LEU A 52 -10.66 4.60 -4.56
N ARG A 53 -11.75 3.99 -5.01
CA ARG A 53 -12.70 4.66 -5.91
C ARG A 53 -13.57 5.71 -5.23
N LYS A 54 -13.64 5.67 -3.90
CA LYS A 54 -14.45 6.61 -3.11
C LYS A 54 -13.70 7.87 -2.69
N VAL A 55 -12.40 7.99 -3.03
CA VAL A 55 -11.61 9.17 -2.68
C VAL A 55 -12.08 10.39 -3.47
N GLY A 56 -11.84 11.57 -2.93
CA GLY A 56 -12.20 12.83 -3.58
C GLY A 56 -11.40 13.09 -4.86
N GLU A 57 -11.95 13.88 -5.77
CA GLU A 57 -11.33 14.21 -7.07
C GLU A 57 -9.95 14.86 -6.93
N HIS A 58 -9.72 15.57 -5.83
CA HIS A 58 -8.46 16.25 -5.58
C HIS A 58 -7.44 15.38 -4.83
N CYS A 59 -7.81 14.17 -4.47
CA CYS A 59 -6.90 13.27 -3.76
C CYS A 59 -5.88 12.68 -4.73
N VAL A 60 -4.61 12.77 -4.36
CA VAL A 60 -3.50 12.12 -5.09
C VAL A 60 -3.22 10.79 -4.42
N VAL A 61 -3.22 9.71 -5.20
CA VAL A 61 -2.96 8.35 -4.70
C VAL A 61 -1.66 7.84 -5.29
N ASN A 62 -0.70 7.51 -4.42
CA ASN A 62 0.55 6.86 -4.80
C ASN A 62 0.54 5.42 -4.30
N ILE A 63 0.79 4.49 -5.20
CA ILE A 63 0.86 3.06 -4.88
C ILE A 63 2.25 2.58 -5.27
N ILE A 64 2.95 1.99 -4.30
CA ILE A 64 4.25 1.36 -4.51
C ILE A 64 4.08 -0.11 -4.15
N THR A 65 4.26 -0.97 -5.12
CA THR A 65 4.07 -2.41 -4.92
C THR A 65 5.23 -3.18 -5.54
N ASN A 66 5.47 -4.35 -4.99
CA ASN A 66 6.44 -5.28 -5.55
C ASN A 66 5.74 -6.10 -6.63
N ILE A 67 6.45 -6.30 -7.73
CA ILE A 67 6.14 -7.41 -8.63
C ILE A 67 7.04 -8.55 -8.17
N PRO A 68 6.50 -9.75 -7.94
CA PRO A 68 7.34 -10.85 -7.53
C PRO A 68 8.48 -11.08 -8.55
N SER A 69 9.65 -10.52 -8.28
CA SER A 69 10.85 -10.74 -9.11
C SER A 69 11.28 -12.20 -9.09
N ARG A 70 10.70 -12.95 -8.19
CA ARG A 70 10.87 -14.41 -8.10
C ARG A 70 10.46 -15.16 -9.36
N TRP A 71 9.73 -14.50 -10.28
CA TRP A 71 9.43 -15.10 -11.57
C TRP A 71 10.71 -15.50 -12.32
N GLU A 72 11.80 -14.77 -12.13
CA GLU A 72 13.11 -15.10 -12.70
C GLU A 72 13.74 -16.35 -12.07
N THR A 73 13.38 -16.66 -10.83
CA THR A 73 13.89 -17.83 -10.10
C THR A 73 12.99 -19.06 -10.24
N TYR A 74 11.78 -18.90 -10.78
CA TYR A 74 10.91 -20.03 -11.07
C TYR A 74 11.25 -20.65 -12.43
N TYR A 75 11.63 -21.90 -12.42
CA TYR A 75 11.87 -22.65 -13.63
C TYR A 75 10.53 -22.96 -14.30
N GLY A 76 10.30 -22.36 -15.48
CA GLY A 76 9.19 -22.72 -16.36
C GLY A 76 8.32 -21.54 -16.80
N HIS A 77 7.83 -21.64 -18.03
CA HIS A 77 7.01 -20.63 -18.67
C HIS A 77 5.68 -20.34 -17.93
N THR A 78 5.15 -21.30 -17.17
CA THR A 78 3.88 -21.16 -16.46
C THR A 78 3.94 -20.08 -15.39
N PHE A 79 5.04 -20.02 -14.64
CA PHE A 79 5.22 -19.01 -13.59
C PHE A 79 5.51 -17.63 -14.17
N GLN A 80 6.25 -17.54 -15.26
CA GLN A 80 6.48 -16.28 -15.98
C GLN A 80 5.17 -15.72 -16.52
N ASN A 81 4.30 -16.57 -17.06
CA ASN A 81 2.99 -16.16 -17.55
C ASN A 81 2.08 -15.68 -16.42
N LYS A 82 2.10 -16.32 -15.26
CA LYS A 82 1.34 -15.87 -14.08
C LYS A 82 1.82 -14.50 -13.59
N ALA A 83 3.12 -14.26 -13.54
CA ALA A 83 3.68 -12.97 -13.17
C ALA A 83 3.25 -11.88 -14.15
N ARG A 84 3.32 -12.15 -15.46
CA ARG A 84 2.85 -11.23 -16.50
C ARG A 84 1.35 -10.95 -16.38
N GLN A 85 0.54 -11.97 -16.10
CA GLN A 85 -0.89 -11.80 -15.88
C GLN A 85 -1.17 -10.92 -14.66
N GLN A 86 -0.44 -11.12 -13.56
CA GLN A 86 -0.58 -10.27 -12.37
C GLN A 86 -0.21 -8.82 -12.67
N ILE A 87 0.89 -8.58 -13.39
CA ILE A 87 1.27 -7.24 -13.82
C ILE A 87 0.16 -6.60 -14.64
N ASN A 88 -0.38 -7.31 -15.62
CA ASN A 88 -1.46 -6.81 -16.45
C ASN A 88 -2.73 -6.53 -15.65
N VAL A 89 -3.07 -7.39 -14.69
CA VAL A 89 -4.20 -7.17 -13.79
C VAL A 89 -3.99 -5.92 -12.95
N TYR A 90 -2.81 -5.74 -12.36
CA TYR A 90 -2.49 -4.55 -11.59
C TYR A 90 -2.58 -3.29 -12.45
N LEU A 91 -1.97 -3.31 -13.63
CA LEU A 91 -2.00 -2.18 -14.56
C LEU A 91 -3.43 -1.84 -15.00
N SER A 92 -4.26 -2.84 -15.28
CA SER A 92 -5.63 -2.61 -15.73
C SER A 92 -6.54 -2.09 -14.62
N LYS A 93 -6.30 -2.47 -13.37
CA LYS A 93 -7.15 -2.08 -12.22
C LYS A 93 -6.69 -0.81 -11.52
N LEU A 94 -5.37 -0.55 -11.55
CA LEU A 94 -4.77 0.54 -10.76
C LEU A 94 -4.45 1.78 -11.60
N ARG A 95 -4.69 1.73 -12.90
CA ARG A 95 -4.53 2.92 -13.76
C ARG A 95 -5.55 3.99 -13.40
N PRO A 96 -5.21 5.27 -13.56
CA PRO A 96 -6.15 6.37 -13.31
C PRO A 96 -7.49 6.18 -14.04
N GLU A 97 -7.46 5.70 -15.29
CA GLU A 97 -8.64 5.45 -16.08
C GLU A 97 -9.55 4.37 -15.48
N SER A 98 -8.94 3.34 -14.88
CA SER A 98 -9.67 2.22 -14.27
C SER A 98 -10.25 2.56 -12.91
N LEU A 99 -9.51 3.35 -12.12
CA LEU A 99 -9.94 3.77 -10.79
C LEU A 99 -10.78 5.02 -10.80
N GLY A 100 -10.70 5.83 -11.87
CA GLY A 100 -11.38 7.12 -11.95
C GLY A 100 -10.81 8.17 -11.00
N ILE A 101 -9.55 8.02 -10.58
CA ILE A 101 -8.87 8.88 -9.62
C ILE A 101 -7.48 9.26 -10.14
N ASN A 102 -6.87 10.27 -9.53
CA ASN A 102 -5.49 10.66 -9.82
C ASN A 102 -4.53 9.72 -9.08
N SER A 103 -4.17 8.61 -9.72
CA SER A 103 -3.29 7.61 -9.15
C SER A 103 -1.99 7.46 -9.93
N LYS A 104 -0.92 7.16 -9.20
CA LYS A 104 0.38 6.77 -9.75
C LYS A 104 0.80 5.46 -9.13
N VAL A 105 1.27 4.54 -9.97
CA VAL A 105 1.74 3.22 -9.52
C VAL A 105 3.21 3.08 -9.85
N PHE A 106 4.00 2.73 -8.85
CA PHE A 106 5.43 2.45 -8.98
C PHE A 106 5.68 1.00 -8.60
N PHE A 107 6.58 0.36 -9.31
CA PHE A 107 7.00 -1.00 -9.01
C PHE A 107 8.42 -0.98 -8.46
N ASP A 108 8.58 -1.52 -7.26
CA ASP A 108 9.88 -1.70 -6.61
C ASP A 108 10.08 -3.18 -6.31
N PHE A 109 10.99 -3.81 -7.04
CA PHE A 109 11.27 -5.25 -6.93
C PHE A 109 11.91 -5.64 -5.60
N SER A 110 12.48 -4.68 -4.89
CA SER A 110 13.11 -4.94 -3.58
C SER A 110 12.18 -4.66 -2.40
N ASN A 111 11.00 -4.09 -2.65
CA ASN A 111 10.12 -3.69 -1.56
C ASN A 111 9.49 -4.90 -0.86
N HIS A 112 9.65 -4.96 0.45
CA HIS A 112 8.92 -5.87 1.33
C HIS A 112 8.20 -5.09 2.44
N GLY A 113 8.34 -3.77 2.47
CA GLY A 113 7.72 -2.89 3.45
C GLY A 113 6.21 -2.72 3.22
N LYS A 114 5.50 -2.40 4.28
CA LYS A 114 4.06 -2.14 4.24
C LYS A 114 3.76 -0.87 5.02
N ILE A 115 3.27 0.14 4.30
CA ILE A 115 2.78 1.39 4.87
C ILE A 115 1.48 1.73 4.16
N ILE A 116 0.46 2.05 4.92
CA ILE A 116 -0.80 2.54 4.38
C ILE A 116 -1.09 3.85 5.11
N MET A 117 -1.09 4.96 4.38
CA MET A 117 -1.26 6.25 5.01
C MET A 117 -2.06 7.25 4.18
N THR A 118 -2.64 8.18 4.89
CA THR A 118 -3.20 9.42 4.34
C THR A 118 -2.31 10.60 4.75
N ASP A 119 -2.76 11.80 4.51
CA ASP A 119 -2.13 13.02 5.04
C ASP A 119 -2.31 13.19 6.56
N CYS A 120 -3.17 12.39 7.20
CA CYS A 120 -3.52 12.55 8.62
C CYS A 120 -3.22 11.34 9.50
N ILE A 121 -3.04 10.16 8.92
CA ILE A 121 -2.91 8.91 9.68
C ILE A 121 -2.06 7.91 8.91
N VAL A 122 -1.23 7.14 9.61
CA VAL A 122 -0.35 6.16 9.01
C VAL A 122 -0.41 4.84 9.77
N TYR A 123 -0.48 3.75 9.02
CA TYR A 123 -0.25 2.40 9.49
C TYR A 123 1.09 1.89 8.96
N VAL A 124 1.90 1.33 9.85
CA VAL A 124 3.14 0.62 9.53
C VAL A 124 3.07 -0.75 10.20
N GLY A 125 3.21 -1.81 9.44
CA GLY A 125 3.11 -3.14 10.03
C GLY A 125 3.32 -4.27 9.04
N SER A 126 2.82 -5.45 9.40
CA SER A 126 3.00 -6.66 8.60
C SER A 126 1.90 -6.85 7.53
N ALA A 127 0.78 -6.13 7.63
CA ALA A 127 -0.35 -6.33 6.74
C ALA A 127 -0.16 -5.67 5.36
N ASN A 128 -0.37 -6.44 4.31
CA ASN A 128 -0.43 -5.93 2.94
C ASN A 128 -1.77 -5.23 2.66
N TYR A 129 -1.81 -4.38 1.64
CA TYR A 129 -3.06 -3.83 1.13
C TYR A 129 -3.79 -4.90 0.30
N SER A 130 -4.32 -5.88 1.02
CA SER A 130 -4.92 -7.08 0.47
C SER A 130 -5.93 -7.66 1.46
N GLU A 131 -7.07 -8.16 0.96
CA GLU A 131 -8.06 -8.83 1.81
C GLU A 131 -7.51 -10.09 2.46
N GLU A 132 -6.52 -10.73 1.86
CA GLU A 132 -5.87 -11.90 2.43
C GLU A 132 -5.24 -11.57 3.79
N SER A 133 -4.81 -10.32 4.00
CA SER A 133 -4.28 -9.88 5.30
C SER A 133 -5.30 -9.98 6.43
N ALA A 134 -6.60 -9.91 6.11
CA ALA A 134 -7.64 -10.13 7.11
C ALA A 134 -7.72 -11.58 7.60
N ASN A 135 -7.13 -12.54 6.87
CA ASN A 135 -7.13 -13.95 7.24
C ASN A 135 -5.95 -14.36 8.11
N TYR A 136 -5.01 -13.43 8.33
CA TYR A 136 -3.78 -13.70 9.05
C TYR A 136 -3.72 -12.97 10.38
N THR A 137 -2.79 -13.40 11.22
CA THR A 137 -2.40 -12.65 12.41
C THR A 137 -1.40 -11.58 11.98
N GLU A 138 -1.72 -10.33 12.24
CA GLU A 138 -0.92 -9.19 11.83
C GLU A 138 -0.62 -8.28 13.02
N PHE A 139 0.52 -7.62 12.95
CA PHE A 139 0.96 -6.63 13.93
C PHE A 139 1.33 -5.33 13.23
N GLY A 140 1.09 -4.22 13.88
CA GLY A 140 1.47 -2.94 13.32
C GLY A 140 1.31 -1.80 14.30
N PHE A 141 1.58 -0.61 13.82
CA PHE A 141 1.41 0.64 14.54
C PHE A 141 0.59 1.60 13.72
N ILE A 142 -0.27 2.35 14.38
CA ILE A 142 -0.98 3.48 13.79
C ILE A 142 -0.53 4.74 14.51
N SER A 143 -0.23 5.79 13.74
CA SER A 143 0.17 7.08 14.26
C SER A 143 -0.56 8.22 13.52
N ARG A 144 -0.89 9.27 14.25
CA ARG A 144 -1.42 10.53 13.70
C ARG A 144 -0.37 11.65 13.78
N ASP A 145 0.87 11.33 14.08
CA ASP A 145 1.99 12.25 14.14
C ASP A 145 2.28 12.82 12.73
N LYS A 146 1.97 14.07 12.52
CA LYS A 146 2.18 14.75 11.24
C LYS A 146 3.66 14.85 10.86
N ASP A 147 4.53 15.00 11.83
CA ASP A 147 5.97 15.06 11.58
C ASP A 147 6.49 13.73 11.08
N PHE A 148 5.95 12.62 11.60
CA PHE A 148 6.25 11.29 11.10
C PHE A 148 5.75 11.09 9.66
N ILE A 149 4.52 11.49 9.37
CA ILE A 149 3.94 11.41 8.02
C ILE A 149 4.77 12.24 7.05
N ASN A 150 5.15 13.45 7.43
CA ASN A 150 5.99 14.32 6.61
C ASN A 150 7.37 13.72 6.39
N TYR A 151 7.95 13.07 7.41
CA TYR A 151 9.23 12.39 7.28
C TYR A 151 9.17 11.25 6.24
N ILE A 152 8.11 10.44 6.28
CA ILE A 152 7.92 9.39 5.28
C ILE A 152 7.84 10.00 3.87
N ASN A 153 7.08 11.08 3.70
CA ASN A 153 6.92 11.72 2.41
C ASN A 153 8.22 12.35 1.88
N SER A 154 9.03 12.96 2.75
CA SER A 154 10.23 13.68 2.34
C SER A 154 11.51 12.84 2.28
N GLU A 155 11.61 11.84 3.14
CA GLU A 155 12.85 11.08 3.32
C GLU A 155 12.77 9.62 2.87
N VAL A 156 11.59 9.02 2.89
CA VAL A 156 11.42 7.59 2.57
C VAL A 156 10.92 7.40 1.15
N LEU A 157 9.84 8.09 0.77
CA LEU A 157 9.25 7.92 -0.56
C LEU A 157 10.21 8.25 -1.70
N PRO A 158 11.02 9.32 -1.66
CA PRO A 158 11.95 9.61 -2.75
C PRO A 158 12.98 8.50 -2.98
N ASP A 159 13.40 7.81 -1.92
CA ASP A 159 14.34 6.69 -2.05
C ASP A 159 13.69 5.47 -2.72
N ILE A 160 12.40 5.25 -2.50
CA ILE A 160 11.68 4.10 -3.06
C ILE A 160 11.28 4.37 -4.51
N GLN A 161 10.99 5.62 -4.85
CA GLN A 161 10.53 6.02 -6.18
C GLN A 161 11.65 6.25 -7.19
N THR A 162 12.89 6.13 -6.78
CA THR A 162 14.04 6.17 -7.69
C THR A 162 14.38 4.78 -8.17
#